data_cfdfd6033a17581c64a362434ce57b2f
#
_entry.id   cfdfd6033a17581c64a362434ce57b2f
#
_cell.length_a   1.000
_cell.length_b   1.000
_cell.length_c   1.000
_cell.angle_alpha   90.00
_cell.angle_beta   90.00
_cell.angle_gamma   90.00
#
_symmetry.space_group_name_H-M   'P 1'
#
loop_
_entity.id
_entity.type
_entity.pdbx_description
1 polymer ?
#
loop_
_entity_poly.entity_id
_entity_poly.type
_entity_poly.pdbx_seq_one_letter_code
_entity_poly.pdbx_strand_id
1 'polypeptide(L)'
;MSTRVIGVGSPFGDDRAGWEVVAALEATLRSVAAPPQRIDIRACDRPGAAFVHMLARVQDAVIIDVALSPGSPAGSVRWLDEREIEARRAASSHGFGLAEALALARALGDAPSRVSVLAISATHWEGDALSDPVREAVPVAVREVLARIRCQGVVP
;
A
#
# COMPACT_ATOMS: atom_id res chain seq x y z
N MET A 1 15.39 3.75 -12.70
CA MET A 1 14.60 4.03 -11.47
C MET A 1 13.90 2.74 -11.05
N SER A 2 13.95 2.37 -9.79
CA SER A 2 13.27 1.17 -9.28
C SER A 2 12.08 1.59 -8.44
N THR A 3 10.91 1.10 -8.80
CA THR A 3 9.67 1.31 -8.05
C THR A 3 9.27 0.00 -7.36
N ARG A 4 8.94 0.06 -6.10
CA ARG A 4 8.37 -1.06 -5.36
C ARG A 4 6.94 -0.75 -4.96
N VAL A 5 6.04 -1.67 -5.24
CA VAL A 5 4.64 -1.62 -4.80
C VAL A 5 4.47 -2.64 -3.68
N ILE A 6 4.00 -2.19 -2.52
CA ILE A 6 3.87 -3.02 -1.34
C ILE A 6 2.42 -2.99 -0.87
N GLY A 7 1.75 -4.13 -0.90
CA GLY A 7 0.45 -4.31 -0.27
C GLY A 7 0.63 -4.75 1.18
N VAL A 8 0.26 -3.90 2.11
CA VAL A 8 0.29 -4.19 3.54
C VAL A 8 -1.05 -4.77 3.97
N GLY A 9 -1.03 -5.80 4.78
CA GLY A 9 -2.26 -6.43 5.25
C GLY A 9 -2.06 -7.61 6.17
N SER A 10 -3.13 -8.35 6.35
CA SER A 10 -3.16 -9.62 7.08
C SER A 10 -4.21 -10.54 6.44
N PRO A 11 -4.29 -11.83 6.85
CA PRO A 11 -5.27 -12.76 6.27
C PRO A 11 -6.71 -12.53 6.76
N PHE A 12 -6.99 -11.51 7.56
CA PHE A 12 -8.27 -11.33 8.23
C PHE A 12 -9.11 -10.22 7.60
N GLY A 13 -10.32 -10.58 7.16
CA GLY A 13 -11.35 -9.65 6.70
C GLY A 13 -10.85 -8.63 5.69
N ASP A 14 -11.22 -7.39 5.88
CA ASP A 14 -10.85 -6.28 4.99
C ASP A 14 -9.36 -5.94 5.00
N ASP A 15 -8.62 -6.37 6.03
CA ASP A 15 -7.18 -6.17 6.11
C ASP A 15 -6.39 -6.92 5.01
N ARG A 16 -7.03 -7.89 4.35
CA ARG A 16 -6.48 -8.56 3.16
C ARG A 16 -6.44 -7.69 1.91
N ALA A 17 -7.17 -6.59 1.87
CA ALA A 17 -7.35 -5.83 0.63
C ALA A 17 -6.01 -5.35 0.03
N GLY A 18 -5.03 -4.99 0.84
CA GLY A 18 -3.69 -4.64 0.34
C GLY A 18 -3.04 -5.78 -0.45
N TRP A 19 -3.18 -7.02 0.01
CA TRP A 19 -2.68 -8.20 -0.69
C TRP A 19 -3.46 -8.49 -1.97
N GLU A 20 -4.78 -8.35 -1.93
CA GLU A 20 -5.64 -8.54 -3.12
C GLU A 20 -5.31 -7.50 -4.22
N VAL A 21 -5.04 -6.25 -3.85
CA VAL A 21 -4.63 -5.22 -4.80
C VAL A 21 -3.31 -5.57 -5.47
N VAL A 22 -2.29 -5.97 -4.72
CA VAL A 22 -0.99 -6.32 -5.34
C VAL A 22 -1.07 -7.58 -6.19
N ALA A 23 -1.88 -8.57 -5.82
CA ALA A 23 -2.12 -9.75 -6.63
C ALA A 23 -2.83 -9.41 -7.94
N ALA A 24 -3.86 -8.57 -7.89
CA ALA A 24 -4.58 -8.11 -9.07
C ALA A 24 -3.70 -7.22 -9.97
N LEU A 25 -2.87 -6.37 -9.39
CA LEU A 25 -1.91 -5.54 -10.11
C LEU A 25 -0.89 -6.41 -10.85
N GLU A 26 -0.34 -7.41 -10.19
CA GLU A 26 0.62 -8.35 -10.78
C GLU A 26 0.02 -9.12 -11.94
N ALA A 27 -1.23 -9.61 -11.79
CA ALA A 27 -1.96 -10.27 -12.87
C ALA A 27 -2.20 -9.33 -14.07
N THR A 28 -2.55 -8.08 -13.81
CA THR A 28 -2.74 -7.06 -14.85
C THR A 28 -1.45 -6.79 -15.61
N LEU A 29 -0.34 -6.61 -14.90
CA LEU A 29 0.96 -6.33 -15.53
C LEU A 29 1.50 -7.50 -16.33
N ARG A 30 1.24 -8.76 -15.93
CA ARG A 30 1.61 -9.94 -16.73
C ARG A 30 0.85 -10.04 -18.04
N SER A 31 -0.33 -9.47 -18.15
CA SER A 31 -1.13 -9.48 -19.38
C SER A 31 -0.68 -8.44 -20.41
N VAL A 32 0.21 -7.54 -20.05
CA VAL A 32 0.73 -6.50 -20.94
C VAL A 32 1.93 -7.05 -21.72
N ALA A 33 1.93 -6.85 -23.03
CA ALA A 33 2.95 -7.42 -23.96
C ALA A 33 4.39 -6.96 -23.70
N ALA A 34 4.57 -5.85 -22.99
CA ALA A 34 5.86 -5.36 -22.52
C ALA A 34 5.73 -5.03 -21.04
N PRO A 35 6.09 -5.94 -20.13
CA PRO A 35 6.06 -5.61 -18.71
C PRO A 35 7.03 -4.45 -18.45
N PRO A 36 6.61 -3.48 -17.65
CA PRO A 36 7.47 -2.35 -17.33
C PRO A 36 8.72 -2.87 -16.62
N GLN A 37 9.86 -2.50 -17.17
CA GLN A 37 11.13 -2.83 -16.54
C GLN A 37 11.18 -2.19 -15.15
N ARG A 38 11.36 -3.01 -14.10
CA ARG A 38 11.70 -2.61 -12.74
C ARG A 38 10.56 -2.18 -11.81
N ILE A 39 9.39 -2.78 -11.93
CA ILE A 39 8.42 -2.77 -10.84
C ILE A 39 8.58 -4.06 -10.03
N ASP A 40 8.88 -3.91 -8.76
CA ASP A 40 8.92 -5.01 -7.78
C ASP A 40 7.64 -4.97 -6.95
N ILE A 41 6.83 -6.02 -7.01
CA ILE A 41 5.55 -6.10 -6.32
C ILE A 41 5.68 -7.06 -5.15
N ARG A 42 5.28 -6.61 -3.96
CA ARG A 42 5.39 -7.36 -2.71
C ARG A 42 4.11 -7.29 -1.90
N ALA A 43 3.80 -8.38 -1.23
CA ALA A 43 2.85 -8.40 -0.13
C ALA A 43 3.61 -8.40 1.20
N CYS A 44 3.11 -7.67 2.19
CA CYS A 44 3.69 -7.60 3.52
C CYS A 44 2.63 -7.94 4.57
N ASP A 45 2.91 -8.92 5.42
CA ASP A 45 2.08 -9.24 6.57
C ASP A 45 2.40 -8.25 7.69
N ARG A 46 1.58 -7.26 7.83
CA ARG A 46 1.67 -6.20 8.84
C ARG A 46 3.03 -5.47 8.89
N PRO A 47 3.06 -4.15 9.03
CA PRO A 47 4.30 -3.42 9.13
C PRO A 47 5.10 -3.85 10.37
N GLY A 48 6.38 -4.04 10.19
CA GLY A 48 7.31 -4.42 11.24
C GLY A 48 8.74 -4.16 10.77
N ALA A 49 9.73 -4.71 11.48
CA ALA A 49 11.14 -4.55 11.10
C ALA A 49 11.43 -5.05 9.67
N ALA A 50 10.76 -6.13 9.23
CA ALA A 50 10.89 -6.64 7.87
C ALA A 50 10.40 -5.63 6.81
N PHE A 51 9.41 -4.81 7.12
CA PHE A 51 8.92 -3.77 6.22
C PHE A 51 9.99 -2.70 5.94
N VAL A 52 10.80 -2.34 6.93
CA VAL A 52 11.91 -1.40 6.75
C VAL A 52 12.88 -1.90 5.70
N HIS A 53 13.20 -3.19 5.70
CA HIS A 53 14.04 -3.79 4.66
C HIS A 53 13.39 -3.77 3.27
N MET A 54 12.05 -3.86 3.22
CA MET A 54 11.33 -3.72 1.95
C MET A 54 11.40 -2.30 1.37
N LEU A 55 11.66 -1.30 2.18
CA LEU A 55 11.83 0.08 1.72
C LEU A 55 13.24 0.37 1.20
N ALA A 56 14.21 -0.44 1.60
CA ALA A 56 15.61 -0.21 1.24
C ALA A 56 15.89 -0.44 -0.25
N ARG A 57 16.83 0.34 -0.80
CA ARG A 57 17.38 0.20 -2.17
C ARG A 57 16.37 0.39 -3.29
N VAL A 58 15.29 1.13 -3.04
CA VAL A 58 14.35 1.57 -4.07
C VAL A 58 14.25 3.09 -4.06
N GLN A 59 13.97 3.68 -5.21
CA GLN A 59 13.80 5.12 -5.30
C GLN A 59 12.37 5.54 -4.97
N ASP A 60 11.42 4.74 -5.41
CA ASP A 60 9.99 5.00 -5.22
C ASP A 60 9.33 3.82 -4.53
N ALA A 61 8.58 4.07 -3.48
CA ALA A 61 7.71 3.09 -2.85
C ALA A 61 6.24 3.56 -2.96
N VAL A 62 5.40 2.67 -3.47
CA VAL A 62 3.95 2.80 -3.45
C VAL A 62 3.41 1.78 -2.47
N ILE A 63 2.77 2.24 -1.43
CA ILE A 63 2.27 1.41 -0.34
C ILE A 63 0.75 1.43 -0.39
N ILE A 64 0.13 0.26 -0.37
CA ILE A 64 -1.32 0.10 -0.26
C ILE A 64 -1.61 -0.41 1.14
N ASP A 65 -2.44 0.32 1.87
CA ASP A 65 -2.79 -0.01 3.25
C ASP A 65 -4.29 0.17 3.47
N VAL A 66 -4.84 -0.68 4.32
CA VAL A 66 -6.23 -0.62 4.73
C VAL A 66 -6.30 0.02 6.10
N ALA A 67 -7.17 0.98 6.26
CA ALA A 67 -7.29 1.72 7.50
C ALA A 67 -8.72 1.87 7.95
N LEU A 68 -8.92 1.78 9.25
CA LEU A 68 -10.13 2.30 9.87
C LEU A 68 -10.10 3.82 9.72
N SER A 69 -11.05 4.35 8.98
CA SER A 69 -11.17 5.80 8.77
C SER A 69 -12.56 6.24 9.22
N PRO A 70 -12.73 6.61 10.51
CA PRO A 70 -13.98 7.14 11.00
C PRO A 70 -14.41 8.35 10.16
N GLY A 71 -15.64 8.33 9.66
CA GLY A 71 -16.17 9.40 8.81
C GLY A 71 -15.92 9.22 7.30
N SER A 72 -15.14 8.24 6.89
CA SER A 72 -15.03 7.86 5.48
C SER A 72 -15.87 6.62 5.19
N PRO A 73 -16.60 6.56 4.06
CA PRO A 73 -17.32 5.35 3.69
C PRO A 73 -16.36 4.17 3.49
N ALA A 74 -16.78 2.97 3.88
CA ALA A 74 -16.03 1.75 3.59
C ALA A 74 -15.81 1.62 2.07
N GLY A 75 -14.62 1.19 1.67
CA GLY A 75 -14.25 1.08 0.27
C GLY A 75 -13.78 2.39 -0.38
N SER A 76 -13.72 3.50 0.35
CA SER A 76 -13.10 4.72 -0.16
C SER A 76 -11.61 4.49 -0.42
N VAL A 77 -11.14 4.94 -1.58
CA VAL A 77 -9.74 4.82 -2.00
C VAL A 77 -9.17 6.22 -2.19
N ARG A 78 -8.09 6.54 -1.49
CA ARG A 78 -7.44 7.84 -1.64
C ARG A 78 -5.95 7.81 -1.31
N TRP A 79 -5.21 8.70 -1.95
CA TRP A 79 -3.82 8.96 -1.59
C TRP A 79 -3.75 9.77 -0.30
N LEU A 80 -2.83 9.39 0.59
CA LEU A 80 -2.55 10.13 1.83
C LEU A 80 -1.40 11.09 1.61
N ASP A 81 -1.49 12.28 2.20
CA ASP A 81 -0.37 13.19 2.32
C ASP A 81 0.53 12.84 3.53
N GLU A 82 1.69 13.48 3.62
CA GLU A 82 2.65 13.21 4.70
C GLU A 82 2.08 13.52 6.09
N ARG A 83 1.24 14.55 6.21
CA ARG A 83 0.62 14.93 7.48
C ARG A 83 -0.39 13.89 7.94
N GLU A 84 -1.13 13.32 7.01
CA GLU A 84 -2.10 12.26 7.32
C GLU A 84 -1.41 10.96 7.75
N ILE A 85 -0.25 10.64 7.16
CA ILE A 85 0.57 9.50 7.56
C ILE A 85 1.09 9.71 8.99
N GLU A 86 1.62 10.90 9.30
CA GLU A 86 2.11 11.24 10.64
C GLU A 86 0.99 11.30 11.68
N ALA A 87 -0.18 11.82 11.32
CA ALA A 87 -1.34 11.84 12.23
C ALA A 87 -1.79 10.43 12.64
N ARG A 88 -1.66 9.46 11.75
CA ARG A 88 -1.94 8.05 12.05
C ARG A 88 -0.94 7.45 13.03
N ARG A 89 0.32 7.89 13.02
CA ARG A 89 1.32 7.52 14.01
C ARG A 89 0.89 7.92 15.42
N ALA A 90 0.42 9.16 15.59
CA ALA A 90 -0.03 9.66 16.88
C ALA A 90 -1.29 8.96 17.40
N ALA A 91 -2.16 8.47 16.51
CA ALA A 91 -3.42 7.81 16.86
C ALA A 91 -3.26 6.29 17.10
N SER A 92 -2.15 5.68 16.70
CA SER A 92 -1.93 4.24 16.84
C SER A 92 -1.42 3.91 18.25
N SER A 93 -2.30 3.32 19.06
CA SER A 93 -1.95 2.83 20.41
C SER A 93 -1.41 1.38 20.42
N HIS A 94 -1.40 0.71 19.27
CA HIS A 94 -1.08 -0.72 19.19
C HIS A 94 -0.02 -1.00 18.12
N GLY A 95 1.21 -1.22 18.59
CA GLY A 95 2.26 -1.85 17.81
C GLY A 95 3.00 -0.93 16.82
N PHE A 96 3.94 -1.54 16.12
CA PHE A 96 4.79 -0.90 15.14
C PHE A 96 4.02 -0.78 13.80
N GLY A 97 3.52 0.41 13.50
CA GLY A 97 2.71 0.68 12.32
C GLY A 97 3.51 1.18 11.12
N LEU A 98 2.78 1.51 10.05
CA LEU A 98 3.38 2.02 8.80
C LEU A 98 4.19 3.30 9.02
N ALA A 99 3.65 4.26 9.79
CA ALA A 99 4.32 5.53 10.03
C ALA A 99 5.61 5.37 10.84
N GLU A 100 5.61 4.47 11.83
CA GLU A 100 6.82 4.11 12.60
C GLU A 100 7.87 3.44 11.72
N ALA A 101 7.45 2.55 10.83
CA ALA A 101 8.36 1.88 9.89
C ALA A 101 9.00 2.88 8.92
N LEU A 102 8.23 3.83 8.40
CA LEU A 102 8.75 4.90 7.54
C LEU A 102 9.71 5.82 8.30
N ALA A 103 9.38 6.19 9.55
CA ALA A 103 10.25 7.00 10.39
C ALA A 103 11.58 6.28 10.67
N LEU A 104 11.53 4.99 10.96
CA LEU A 104 12.74 4.18 11.19
C LEU A 104 13.59 4.07 9.91
N ALA A 105 12.97 3.81 8.75
CA ALA A 105 13.69 3.76 7.48
C ALA A 105 14.40 5.07 7.17
N ARG A 106 13.75 6.21 7.44
CA ARG A 106 14.36 7.54 7.30
C ARG A 106 15.54 7.74 8.24
N ALA A 107 15.40 7.34 9.51
CA ALA A 107 16.46 7.45 10.50
C ALA A 107 17.70 6.59 10.16
N LEU A 108 17.48 5.44 9.50
CA LEU A 108 18.55 4.55 9.04
C LEU A 108 19.17 4.98 7.70
N GLY A 109 18.61 5.97 7.01
CA GLY A 109 19.06 6.38 5.69
C GLY A 109 18.65 5.44 4.56
N ASP A 110 17.75 4.51 4.83
CA ASP A 110 17.28 3.49 3.87
C ASP A 110 15.91 3.81 3.25
N ALA A 111 15.33 4.97 3.58
CA ALA A 111 14.03 5.35 3.03
C ALA A 111 14.12 5.68 1.54
N PRO A 112 13.09 5.29 0.74
CA PRO A 112 12.96 5.73 -0.64
C PRO A 112 12.92 7.26 -0.74
N SER A 113 13.37 7.79 -1.86
CA SER A 113 13.29 9.24 -2.13
C SER A 113 11.84 9.71 -2.23
N ARG A 114 10.95 8.85 -2.69
CA ARG A 114 9.52 9.12 -2.77
C ARG A 114 8.73 7.96 -2.16
N VAL A 115 7.78 8.31 -1.30
CA VAL A 115 6.83 7.36 -0.71
C VAL A 115 5.42 7.88 -0.99
N SER A 116 4.58 7.03 -1.55
CA SER A 116 3.16 7.31 -1.78
C SER A 116 2.33 6.24 -1.07
N VAL A 117 1.34 6.64 -0.31
CA VAL A 117 0.47 5.72 0.42
C VAL A 117 -0.95 5.84 -0.13
N LEU A 118 -1.48 4.75 -0.64
CA LEU A 118 -2.87 4.60 -1.05
C LEU A 118 -3.63 3.91 0.08
N ALA A 119 -4.60 4.60 0.66
CA ALA A 119 -5.44 4.06 1.72
C ALA A 119 -6.78 3.57 1.19
N ILE A 120 -7.19 2.40 1.64
CA ILE A 120 -8.54 1.87 1.45
C ILE A 120 -9.24 1.92 2.81
N SER A 121 -10.37 2.61 2.89
CA SER A 121 -11.14 2.70 4.13
C SER A 121 -11.93 1.42 4.36
N ALA A 122 -11.83 0.88 5.57
CA ALA A 122 -12.58 -0.29 6.00
C ALA A 122 -13.27 -0.04 7.33
N THR A 123 -14.32 -0.79 7.59
CA THR A 123 -15.07 -0.76 8.84
C THR A 123 -15.17 -2.12 9.51
N HIS A 124 -14.63 -3.16 8.87
CA HIS A 124 -14.82 -4.54 9.27
C HIS A 124 -13.52 -5.36 9.16
N TRP A 125 -13.15 -6.03 10.26
CA TRP A 125 -11.93 -6.83 10.36
C TRP A 125 -12.18 -8.30 10.65
N GLU A 126 -13.42 -8.72 10.70
CA GLU A 126 -13.78 -10.08 11.07
C GLU A 126 -13.94 -10.99 9.85
N GLY A 127 -13.64 -12.28 10.04
CA GLY A 127 -13.81 -13.30 9.00
C GLY A 127 -12.67 -13.37 8.01
N ASP A 128 -12.88 -14.17 6.96
CA ASP A 128 -11.85 -14.50 5.97
C ASP A 128 -12.06 -13.77 4.63
N ALA A 129 -13.21 -13.13 4.44
CA ALA A 129 -13.58 -12.48 3.19
C ALA A 129 -13.59 -10.96 3.33
N LEU A 130 -13.29 -10.30 2.23
CA LEU A 130 -13.50 -8.85 2.11
C LEU A 130 -15.00 -8.53 2.20
N SER A 131 -15.32 -7.42 2.86
CA SER A 131 -16.65 -6.80 2.73
C SER A 131 -16.90 -6.36 1.28
N ASP A 132 -18.15 -6.26 0.87
CA ASP A 132 -18.50 -5.89 -0.50
C ASP A 132 -17.92 -4.53 -0.90
N PRO A 133 -18.00 -3.45 -0.08
CA PRO A 133 -17.41 -2.17 -0.44
C PRO A 133 -15.89 -2.25 -0.65
N VAL A 134 -15.19 -3.01 0.18
CA VAL A 134 -13.74 -3.15 0.06
C VAL A 134 -13.36 -4.03 -1.11
N ARG A 135 -14.13 -5.07 -1.40
CA ARG A 135 -13.94 -5.89 -2.61
C ARG A 135 -14.07 -5.06 -3.88
N GLU A 136 -15.08 -4.18 -3.94
CA GLU A 136 -15.29 -3.26 -5.07
C GLU A 136 -14.18 -2.19 -5.17
N ALA A 137 -13.53 -1.85 -4.07
CA ALA A 137 -12.41 -0.91 -4.03
C ALA A 137 -11.12 -1.48 -4.66
N VAL A 138 -10.94 -2.80 -4.69
CA VAL A 138 -9.71 -3.43 -5.22
C VAL A 138 -9.41 -3.00 -6.67
N PRO A 139 -10.34 -3.12 -7.65
CA PRO A 139 -10.06 -2.65 -9.01
C PRO A 139 -9.84 -1.13 -9.10
N VAL A 140 -10.47 -0.35 -8.23
CA VAL A 140 -10.22 1.10 -8.15
C VAL A 140 -8.79 1.36 -7.70
N ALA A 141 -8.34 0.71 -6.65
CA ALA A 141 -6.97 0.84 -6.15
C ALA A 141 -5.93 0.42 -7.21
N VAL A 142 -6.19 -0.67 -7.95
CA VAL A 142 -5.30 -1.10 -9.05
C VAL A 142 -5.17 0.00 -10.11
N ARG A 143 -6.28 0.63 -10.53
CA ARG A 143 -6.25 1.74 -11.50
C ARG A 143 -5.46 2.94 -10.97
N GLU A 144 -5.66 3.30 -9.71
CA GLU A 144 -4.94 4.40 -9.05
C GLU A 144 -3.42 4.14 -9.02
N VAL A 145 -3.01 2.94 -8.65
CA VAL A 145 -1.59 2.54 -8.64
C VAL A 145 -1.01 2.56 -10.04
N LEU A 146 -1.71 2.00 -11.04
CA LEU A 146 -1.26 2.03 -12.44
C LEU A 146 -1.10 3.45 -12.96
N ALA A 147 -2.05 4.34 -12.67
CA ALA A 147 -1.97 5.75 -13.06
C ALA A 147 -0.75 6.43 -12.42
N ARG A 148 -0.51 6.18 -11.14
CA ARG A 148 0.65 6.71 -10.41
C ARG A 148 1.98 6.25 -11.02
N ILE A 149 2.11 4.97 -11.31
CA ILE A 149 3.32 4.38 -11.89
C ILE A 149 3.58 4.93 -13.30
N ARG A 150 2.54 5.10 -14.11
CA ARG A 150 2.64 5.70 -15.46
C ARG A 150 3.10 7.16 -15.40
N CYS A 151 2.55 7.96 -14.50
CA CYS A 151 2.97 9.34 -14.31
C CYS A 151 4.44 9.48 -13.89
N GLN A 152 5.01 8.44 -13.29
CA GLN A 152 6.42 8.38 -12.91
C GLN A 152 7.34 7.92 -14.05
N GLY A 153 6.80 7.66 -15.24
CA GLY A 153 7.57 7.18 -16.40
C GLY A 153 8.07 5.75 -16.29
N VAL A 154 7.48 4.95 -15.41
CA VAL A 154 7.87 3.55 -15.16
C VAL A 154 7.13 2.59 -16.10
N VAL A 155 6.00 3.00 -16.63
CA VAL A 155 5.17 2.23 -17.59
C VAL A 155 4.81 3.17 -18.75
N PRO A 156 4.92 2.72 -20.01
CA PRO A 156 4.44 3.46 -21.17
C PRO A 156 2.92 3.60 -21.20
#